data_bbaa72cdd031518fba6b93e0fb2bc6f4
#
_entry.id   bbaa72cdd031518fba6b93e0fb2bc6f4
#
_cell.length_a   1.000
_cell.length_b   1.000
_cell.length_c   1.000
_cell.angle_alpha   90.00
_cell.angle_beta   90.00
_cell.angle_gamma   90.00
#
_symmetry.space_group_name_H-M   'P 1'
#
loop_
_entity.id
_entity.type
_entity.pdbx_description
1 polymer ?
#
loop_
_entity_poly.entity_id
_entity_poly.type
_entity_poly.pdbx_seq_one_letter_code
_entity_poly.pdbx_strand_id
1 'polypeptide(L)'
;MRKVTTIVKARAKESIGARIRRLREEQGVTQAILAATAGVNQGYISEIERDLVKPRRRTLDALATALNMPKGVLIGGGVEHDSPQPMETRELPLFGSIPAGPPSESQEQLEMFPVLRHQWSPDHFCLRLTFDSMEPTLKPGDIVLVHYRPEVEPELVQGRVCACLLDGQPTLKRVTVEKRGRERVVILRGDNPRVPPVLVDRSQDFSIQGIVIRLVCRDL
;
A
#
# COMPACT_ATOMS: atom_id res chain seq x y z
N MET A 1 15.31 -14.10 -51.01
CA MET A 1 14.85 -13.76 -49.64
C MET A 1 16.02 -13.87 -48.67
N ARG A 2 16.66 -12.76 -48.30
CA ARG A 2 17.77 -12.73 -47.32
C ARG A 2 17.21 -12.60 -45.92
N LYS A 3 17.44 -13.61 -45.06
CA LYS A 3 17.15 -13.55 -43.65
C LYS A 3 18.12 -12.59 -42.95
N VAL A 4 17.66 -11.46 -42.47
CA VAL A 4 18.40 -10.56 -41.59
C VAL A 4 18.28 -11.13 -40.18
N THR A 5 19.33 -11.82 -39.74
CA THR A 5 19.44 -12.27 -38.34
C THR A 5 20.02 -11.10 -37.54
N THR A 6 19.16 -10.32 -36.88
CA THR A 6 19.60 -9.29 -35.93
C THR A 6 20.03 -9.99 -34.65
N ILE A 7 21.35 -10.10 -34.46
CA ILE A 7 21.94 -10.57 -33.22
C ILE A 7 21.78 -9.44 -32.19
N VAL A 8 20.80 -9.57 -31.28
CA VAL A 8 20.69 -8.70 -30.11
C VAL A 8 21.83 -9.10 -29.17
N LYS A 9 22.94 -8.34 -29.19
CA LYS A 9 23.97 -8.44 -28.16
C LYS A 9 23.37 -8.12 -26.82
N ALA A 10 23.35 -9.10 -25.92
CA ALA A 10 23.00 -8.90 -24.50
C ALA A 10 23.93 -7.79 -23.96
N ARG A 11 23.37 -6.64 -23.57
CA ARG A 11 24.10 -5.57 -22.91
C ARG A 11 24.64 -6.13 -21.59
N ALA A 12 25.96 -6.07 -21.42
CA ALA A 12 26.59 -6.37 -20.14
C ALA A 12 25.92 -5.54 -19.03
N LYS A 13 25.61 -6.20 -17.92
CA LYS A 13 24.91 -5.58 -16.80
C LYS A 13 25.77 -4.43 -16.26
N GLU A 14 25.33 -3.18 -16.46
CA GLU A 14 26.03 -1.98 -16.00
C GLU A 14 26.25 -2.03 -14.49
N SER A 15 27.47 -1.76 -14.02
CA SER A 15 27.78 -1.72 -12.59
C SER A 15 27.13 -0.50 -11.90
N ILE A 16 27.02 -0.55 -10.56
CA ILE A 16 26.48 0.57 -9.79
C ILE A 16 27.35 1.82 -9.96
N GLY A 17 28.67 1.68 -9.96
CA GLY A 17 29.59 2.79 -10.14
C GLY A 17 29.49 3.41 -11.52
N ALA A 18 29.51 2.59 -12.57
CA ALA A 18 29.34 3.06 -13.94
C ALA A 18 28.03 3.82 -14.15
N ARG A 19 26.95 3.35 -13.51
CA ARG A 19 25.63 3.99 -13.55
C ARG A 19 25.61 5.34 -12.85
N ILE A 20 26.15 5.42 -11.64
CA ILE A 20 26.27 6.68 -10.89
C ILE A 20 27.04 7.69 -11.73
N ARG A 21 28.16 7.29 -12.33
CA ARG A 21 28.95 8.13 -13.22
C ARG A 21 28.14 8.63 -14.39
N ARG A 22 27.47 7.76 -15.13
CA ARG A 22 26.64 8.12 -16.28
C ARG A 22 25.54 9.12 -15.90
N LEU A 23 24.78 8.84 -14.82
CA LEU A 23 23.70 9.71 -14.36
C LEU A 23 24.20 11.09 -13.92
N ARG A 24 25.38 11.14 -13.27
CA ARG A 24 26.03 12.40 -12.91
C ARG A 24 26.43 13.20 -14.16
N GLU A 25 27.05 12.54 -15.15
CA GLU A 25 27.49 13.17 -16.41
C GLU A 25 26.30 13.65 -17.24
N GLU A 26 25.23 12.89 -17.32
CA GLU A 26 23.96 13.28 -17.97
C GLU A 26 23.35 14.56 -17.37
N GLN A 27 23.55 14.80 -16.08
CA GLN A 27 23.09 15.99 -15.39
C GLN A 27 24.14 17.14 -15.40
N GLY A 28 25.31 16.96 -16.02
CA GLY A 28 26.38 17.96 -16.05
C GLY A 28 27.01 18.23 -14.68
N VAL A 29 26.86 17.34 -13.71
CA VAL A 29 27.35 17.50 -12.34
C VAL A 29 28.78 16.94 -12.23
N THR A 30 29.69 17.69 -11.60
CA THR A 30 31.06 17.19 -11.32
C THR A 30 31.08 16.26 -10.12
N GLN A 31 32.12 15.41 -9.99
CA GLN A 31 32.29 14.55 -8.81
C GLN A 31 32.35 15.37 -7.51
N ALA A 32 32.96 16.55 -7.55
CA ALA A 32 33.06 17.44 -6.40
C ALA A 32 31.69 17.98 -5.96
N ILE A 33 30.85 18.39 -6.92
CA ILE A 33 29.48 18.86 -6.65
C ILE A 33 28.63 17.72 -6.10
N LEU A 34 28.69 16.53 -6.73
CA LEU A 34 27.95 15.36 -6.25
C LEU A 34 28.36 14.97 -4.83
N ALA A 35 29.66 15.00 -4.53
CA ALA A 35 30.22 14.70 -3.22
C ALA A 35 29.72 15.69 -2.16
N ALA A 36 29.78 16.99 -2.46
CA ALA A 36 29.29 18.04 -1.57
C ALA A 36 27.79 17.90 -1.27
N THR A 37 26.99 17.66 -2.31
CA THR A 37 25.53 17.50 -2.18
C THR A 37 25.15 16.22 -1.42
N ALA A 38 25.89 15.13 -1.62
CA ALA A 38 25.67 13.87 -0.92
C ALA A 38 26.31 13.81 0.48
N GLY A 39 27.06 14.85 0.89
CA GLY A 39 27.73 14.89 2.19
C GLY A 39 28.85 13.87 2.34
N VAL A 40 29.60 13.57 1.25
CA VAL A 40 30.69 12.60 1.23
C VAL A 40 31.96 13.24 0.62
N ASN A 41 33.09 12.54 0.75
CA ASN A 41 34.36 13.00 0.13
C ASN A 41 34.38 12.73 -1.37
N GLN A 42 34.97 13.64 -2.19
CA GLN A 42 35.11 13.48 -3.64
C GLN A 42 35.90 12.22 -4.02
N GLY A 43 36.97 11.90 -3.29
CA GLY A 43 37.74 10.67 -3.51
C GLY A 43 36.87 9.42 -3.41
N TYR A 44 35.94 9.40 -2.45
CA TYR A 44 35.01 8.30 -2.28
C TYR A 44 34.02 8.17 -3.45
N ILE A 45 33.55 9.28 -4.03
CA ILE A 45 32.75 9.25 -5.26
C ILE A 45 33.56 8.65 -6.41
N SER A 46 34.82 9.08 -6.57
CA SER A 46 35.74 8.54 -7.60
C SER A 46 35.98 7.03 -7.44
N GLU A 47 36.11 6.54 -6.21
CA GLU A 47 36.25 5.11 -5.93
C GLU A 47 34.99 4.31 -6.25
N ILE A 48 33.81 4.86 -5.91
CA ILE A 48 32.51 4.25 -6.25
C ILE A 48 32.35 4.17 -7.77
N GLU A 49 32.61 5.25 -8.51
CA GLU A 49 32.44 5.31 -9.97
C GLU A 49 33.40 4.36 -10.72
N ARG A 50 34.50 3.99 -10.10
CA ARG A 50 35.46 2.98 -10.60
C ARG A 50 35.19 1.56 -10.08
N ASP A 51 34.10 1.37 -9.33
CA ASP A 51 33.73 0.10 -8.68
C ASP A 51 34.79 -0.45 -7.71
N LEU A 52 35.68 0.40 -7.18
CA LEU A 52 36.70 0.03 -6.20
C LEU A 52 36.09 -0.16 -4.82
N VAL A 53 34.99 0.55 -4.52
CA VAL A 53 34.28 0.49 -3.24
C VAL A 53 32.78 0.36 -3.52
N LYS A 54 32.12 -0.56 -2.79
CA LYS A 54 30.65 -0.67 -2.80
C LYS A 54 30.05 0.32 -1.81
N PRO A 55 29.20 1.27 -2.27
CA PRO A 55 28.57 2.24 -1.38
C PRO A 55 27.61 1.54 -0.41
N ARG A 56 27.59 1.98 0.85
CA ARG A 56 26.63 1.53 1.86
C ARG A 56 25.24 2.08 1.57
N ARG A 57 24.21 1.47 2.16
CA ARG A 57 22.81 1.84 1.98
C ARG A 57 22.56 3.35 2.19
N ARG A 58 23.12 3.92 3.28
CA ARG A 58 22.99 5.36 3.57
C ARG A 58 23.63 6.24 2.47
N THR A 59 24.77 5.82 1.94
CA THR A 59 25.43 6.54 0.85
C THR A 59 24.61 6.48 -0.44
N LEU A 60 24.02 5.33 -0.75
CA LEU A 60 23.12 5.19 -1.90
C LEU A 60 21.88 6.08 -1.75
N ASP A 61 21.31 6.21 -0.57
CA ASP A 61 20.20 7.12 -0.29
C ASP A 61 20.60 8.58 -0.51
N ALA A 62 21.78 8.99 -0.01
CA ALA A 62 22.30 10.34 -0.19
C ALA A 62 22.60 10.66 -1.66
N LEU A 63 23.19 9.72 -2.41
CA LEU A 63 23.46 9.87 -3.85
C LEU A 63 22.18 9.94 -4.68
N ALA A 64 21.17 9.14 -4.34
CA ALA A 64 19.87 9.19 -4.98
C ALA A 64 19.20 10.56 -4.80
N THR A 65 19.25 11.10 -3.58
CA THR A 65 18.75 12.45 -3.27
C THR A 65 19.56 13.52 -4.01
N ALA A 66 20.90 13.42 -4.03
CA ALA A 66 21.78 14.38 -4.69
C ALA A 66 21.60 14.42 -6.21
N LEU A 67 21.28 13.29 -6.81
CA LEU A 67 20.97 13.15 -8.24
C LEU A 67 19.49 13.34 -8.57
N ASN A 68 18.66 13.66 -7.57
CA ASN A 68 17.20 13.78 -7.70
C ASN A 68 16.56 12.56 -8.41
N MET A 69 16.97 11.36 -8.03
CA MET A 69 16.54 10.12 -8.68
C MET A 69 16.05 9.09 -7.65
N PRO A 70 15.09 8.23 -8.02
CA PRO A 70 14.70 7.12 -7.18
C PRO A 70 15.89 6.17 -6.92
N LYS A 71 16.05 5.72 -5.68
CA LYS A 71 17.14 4.80 -5.28
C LYS A 71 17.20 3.53 -6.15
N GLY A 72 16.06 3.01 -6.59
CA GLY A 72 15.96 1.85 -7.47
C GLY A 72 16.75 2.01 -8.76
N VAL A 73 16.81 3.23 -9.30
CA VAL A 73 17.56 3.56 -10.51
C VAL A 73 19.06 3.39 -10.31
N LEU A 74 19.58 3.75 -9.13
CA LEU A 74 21.01 3.61 -8.81
C LEU A 74 21.43 2.15 -8.60
N ILE A 75 20.59 1.33 -7.99
CA ILE A 75 20.97 -0.05 -7.60
C ILE A 75 20.84 -1.04 -8.76
N GLY A 76 20.39 -0.59 -9.91
CA GLY A 76 20.19 -1.49 -11.04
C GLY A 76 18.83 -2.17 -11.08
N GLY A 77 17.92 -1.76 -10.19
CA GLY A 77 16.52 -1.81 -10.49
C GLY A 77 16.21 -0.71 -11.47
N GLY A 78 16.75 -0.81 -12.69
CA GLY A 78 16.36 0.08 -13.76
C GLY A 78 14.84 0.06 -13.78
N VAL A 79 14.22 1.23 -13.95
CA VAL A 79 12.96 1.28 -14.68
C VAL A 79 13.34 0.76 -16.06
N GLU A 80 13.35 -0.57 -16.22
CA GLU A 80 13.14 -1.12 -17.53
C GLU A 80 11.75 -0.61 -17.91
N HIS A 81 11.74 0.52 -18.61
CA HIS A 81 10.70 0.78 -19.56
C HIS A 81 10.87 -0.31 -20.61
N ASP A 82 10.45 -1.51 -20.25
CA ASP A 82 9.92 -2.39 -21.25
C ASP A 82 9.22 -3.59 -20.58
N SER A 83 8.02 -3.73 -21.00
CA SER A 83 7.02 -4.69 -20.61
C SER A 83 6.47 -4.43 -19.20
N PRO A 84 5.18 -4.16 -19.08
CA PRO A 84 4.53 -4.29 -17.78
C PRO A 84 4.84 -5.71 -17.32
N GLN A 85 5.72 -5.85 -16.31
CA GLN A 85 5.77 -7.09 -15.55
C GLN A 85 4.32 -7.37 -15.24
N PRO A 86 3.76 -8.52 -15.64
CA PRO A 86 2.39 -8.81 -15.30
C PRO A 86 2.32 -8.62 -13.80
N MET A 87 1.59 -7.59 -13.36
CA MET A 87 1.42 -7.35 -11.92
C MET A 87 0.79 -8.63 -11.41
N GLU A 88 1.59 -9.43 -10.68
CA GLU A 88 1.09 -10.68 -10.13
C GLU A 88 -0.11 -10.33 -9.26
N THR A 89 -1.29 -10.55 -9.79
CA THR A 89 -2.55 -10.39 -9.10
C THR A 89 -2.99 -11.73 -8.56
N ARG A 90 -3.71 -11.70 -7.47
CA ARG A 90 -4.48 -12.81 -6.92
C ARG A 90 -5.90 -12.34 -6.71
N GLU A 91 -6.80 -13.25 -6.67
CA GLU A 91 -8.21 -12.96 -6.51
C GLU A 91 -8.61 -13.08 -5.03
N LEU A 92 -9.45 -12.15 -4.59
CA LEU A 92 -10.13 -12.17 -3.30
C LEU A 92 -11.64 -12.09 -3.52
N PRO A 93 -12.44 -12.68 -2.64
CA PRO A 93 -13.89 -12.55 -2.72
C PRO A 93 -14.29 -11.07 -2.53
N LEU A 94 -15.18 -10.58 -3.39
CA LEU A 94 -15.81 -9.27 -3.30
C LEU A 94 -17.24 -9.42 -2.79
N PHE A 95 -17.56 -8.68 -1.76
CA PHE A 95 -18.89 -8.62 -1.15
C PHE A 95 -19.55 -7.28 -1.37
N GLY A 96 -20.87 -7.27 -1.50
CA GLY A 96 -21.70 -6.06 -1.49
C GLY A 96 -22.16 -5.65 -0.09
N SER A 97 -22.04 -6.57 0.87
CA SER A 97 -22.34 -6.39 2.29
C SER A 97 -21.26 -7.02 3.16
N ILE A 98 -21.20 -6.65 4.43
CA ILE A 98 -20.24 -7.22 5.37
C ILE A 98 -20.72 -8.63 5.75
N PRO A 99 -19.92 -9.68 5.48
CA PRO A 99 -20.33 -11.04 5.80
C PRO A 99 -20.39 -11.28 7.30
N ALA A 100 -21.39 -12.03 7.73
CA ALA A 100 -21.58 -12.44 9.13
C ALA A 100 -20.83 -13.75 9.42
N GLY A 101 -19.52 -13.79 9.14
CA GLY A 101 -18.70 -14.97 9.34
C GLY A 101 -17.48 -15.02 8.41
N PRO A 102 -16.74 -16.14 8.36
CA PRO A 102 -15.56 -16.26 7.51
C PRO A 102 -15.90 -15.98 6.05
N PRO A 103 -15.13 -15.13 5.34
CA PRO A 103 -15.38 -14.81 3.93
C PRO A 103 -15.40 -16.05 3.01
N SER A 104 -14.64 -17.10 3.37
CA SER A 104 -14.59 -18.36 2.63
C SER A 104 -15.87 -19.19 2.72
N GLU A 105 -16.73 -18.95 3.70
CA GLU A 105 -17.95 -19.69 3.97
C GLU A 105 -19.21 -18.89 3.62
N SER A 106 -19.05 -17.61 3.28
CA SER A 106 -20.18 -16.72 2.98
C SER A 106 -20.72 -16.97 1.57
N GLN A 107 -22.04 -17.16 1.47
CA GLN A 107 -22.76 -17.30 0.20
C GLN A 107 -23.10 -15.93 -0.45
N GLU A 108 -22.79 -14.81 0.21
CA GLU A 108 -23.09 -13.46 -0.26
C GLU A 108 -21.99 -12.87 -1.16
N GLN A 109 -21.04 -13.69 -1.57
CA GLN A 109 -19.98 -13.28 -2.51
C GLN A 109 -20.59 -12.88 -3.85
N LEU A 110 -20.25 -11.66 -4.33
CA LEU A 110 -20.67 -11.15 -5.63
C LEU A 110 -19.82 -11.73 -6.76
N GLU A 111 -18.51 -11.55 -6.66
CA GLU A 111 -17.51 -11.92 -7.65
C GLU A 111 -16.12 -12.07 -7.01
N MET A 112 -15.13 -12.50 -7.79
CA MET A 112 -13.74 -12.45 -7.39
C MET A 112 -13.12 -11.15 -7.91
N PHE A 113 -12.35 -10.45 -7.05
CA PHE A 113 -11.74 -9.18 -7.37
C PHE A 113 -10.20 -9.29 -7.36
N PRO A 114 -9.51 -8.83 -8.43
CA PRO A 114 -8.07 -8.91 -8.52
C PRO A 114 -7.41 -7.89 -7.59
N VAL A 115 -6.50 -8.37 -6.75
CA VAL A 115 -5.64 -7.55 -5.89
C VAL A 115 -4.18 -7.87 -6.18
N LEU A 116 -3.28 -6.94 -5.87
CA LEU A 116 -1.85 -7.20 -6.02
C LEU A 116 -1.41 -8.33 -5.07
N ARG A 117 -0.51 -9.19 -5.51
CA ARG A 117 -0.04 -10.35 -4.74
C ARG A 117 0.34 -10.03 -3.29
N HIS A 118 1.00 -8.90 -3.06
CA HIS A 118 1.39 -8.47 -1.72
C HIS A 118 0.23 -7.99 -0.83
N GLN A 119 -0.96 -7.79 -1.40
CA GLN A 119 -2.19 -7.42 -0.70
C GLN A 119 -3.03 -8.65 -0.37
N TRP A 120 -2.73 -9.78 -1.00
CA TRP A 120 -3.49 -11.00 -0.83
C TRP A 120 -3.13 -11.70 0.49
N SER A 121 -4.15 -12.16 1.20
CA SER A 121 -4.09 -13.09 2.32
C SER A 121 -5.36 -13.93 2.32
N PRO A 122 -5.34 -15.17 2.82
CA PRO A 122 -6.57 -15.96 2.96
C PRO A 122 -7.60 -15.30 3.89
N ASP A 123 -7.17 -14.45 4.80
CA ASP A 123 -8.03 -13.71 5.73
C ASP A 123 -8.45 -12.33 5.19
N HIS A 124 -8.21 -12.06 3.91
CA HIS A 124 -8.61 -10.80 3.29
C HIS A 124 -9.83 -10.99 2.40
N PHE A 125 -10.65 -9.95 2.32
CA PHE A 125 -11.73 -9.84 1.35
C PHE A 125 -11.88 -8.40 0.88
N CYS A 126 -12.55 -8.23 -0.26
CA CYS A 126 -12.92 -6.93 -0.79
C CYS A 126 -14.37 -6.62 -0.43
N LEU A 127 -14.65 -5.36 -0.12
CA LEU A 127 -16.00 -4.87 0.16
C LEU A 127 -16.31 -3.69 -0.74
N ARG A 128 -17.40 -3.76 -1.51
CA ARG A 128 -17.92 -2.64 -2.30
C ARG A 128 -18.84 -1.80 -1.41
N LEU A 129 -18.56 -0.51 -1.34
CA LEU A 129 -19.33 0.40 -0.50
C LEU A 129 -20.57 0.90 -1.26
N THR A 130 -21.71 0.91 -0.58
CA THR A 130 -22.98 1.39 -1.12
C THR A 130 -23.53 2.59 -0.35
N PHE A 131 -22.89 2.99 0.73
CA PHE A 131 -23.35 4.04 1.65
C PHE A 131 -22.35 5.20 1.74
N ASP A 132 -22.85 6.36 2.11
CA ASP A 132 -22.14 7.64 2.16
C ASP A 132 -21.59 8.01 3.55
N SER A 133 -21.81 7.15 4.56
CA SER A 133 -21.50 7.46 5.96
C SER A 133 -20.01 7.70 6.24
N MET A 134 -19.14 7.29 5.33
CA MET A 134 -17.68 7.46 5.43
C MET A 134 -17.13 8.55 4.50
N GLU A 135 -17.99 9.34 3.86
CA GLU A 135 -17.54 10.49 3.07
C GLU A 135 -16.90 11.58 3.97
N PRO A 136 -15.89 12.28 3.46
CA PRO A 136 -15.29 12.20 2.13
C PRO A 136 -14.18 11.14 1.99
N THR A 137 -13.84 10.43 3.08
CA THR A 137 -12.72 9.47 3.11
C THR A 137 -12.97 8.30 2.17
N LEU A 138 -14.14 7.70 2.27
CA LEU A 138 -14.62 6.61 1.42
C LEU A 138 -15.99 6.98 0.86
N LYS A 139 -16.25 6.63 -0.39
CA LYS A 139 -17.46 7.00 -1.12
C LYS A 139 -18.24 5.76 -1.58
N PRO A 140 -19.54 5.90 -1.88
CA PRO A 140 -20.28 4.86 -2.58
C PRO A 140 -19.57 4.47 -3.89
N GLY A 141 -19.50 3.18 -4.21
CA GLY A 141 -18.74 2.63 -5.34
C GLY A 141 -17.29 2.24 -5.02
N ASP A 142 -16.68 2.83 -4.00
CA ASP A 142 -15.32 2.44 -3.58
C ASP A 142 -15.26 0.95 -3.22
N ILE A 143 -14.14 0.30 -3.59
CA ILE A 143 -13.81 -1.05 -3.15
C ILE A 143 -12.66 -0.96 -2.15
N VAL A 144 -12.89 -1.46 -0.95
CA VAL A 144 -11.90 -1.48 0.12
C VAL A 144 -11.44 -2.91 0.42
N LEU A 145 -10.17 -3.04 0.80
CA LEU A 145 -9.59 -4.28 1.30
C LEU A 145 -9.81 -4.37 2.79
N VAL A 146 -10.40 -5.45 3.24
CA VAL A 146 -10.70 -5.73 4.64
C VAL A 146 -9.91 -6.95 5.09
N HIS A 147 -9.25 -6.85 6.23
CA HIS A 147 -8.66 -7.99 6.93
C HIS A 147 -9.72 -8.56 7.88
N TYR A 148 -10.20 -9.76 7.60
CA TYR A 148 -11.13 -10.49 8.46
C TYR A 148 -10.46 -10.78 9.80
N ARG A 149 -10.98 -10.24 10.85
CA ARG A 149 -10.53 -10.45 12.24
C ARG A 149 -11.73 -10.39 13.16
N PRO A 150 -12.50 -11.47 13.23
CA PRO A 150 -13.63 -11.56 14.16
C PRO A 150 -13.10 -11.50 15.59
N GLU A 151 -13.93 -11.05 16.50
CA GLU A 151 -13.66 -11.03 17.95
C GLU A 151 -12.46 -10.14 18.37
N VAL A 152 -12.01 -9.23 17.48
CA VAL A 152 -11.00 -8.27 17.91
C VAL A 152 -11.60 -7.28 18.92
N GLU A 153 -10.89 -7.09 20.03
CA GLU A 153 -11.31 -6.14 21.07
C GLU A 153 -11.35 -4.72 20.50
N PRO A 154 -12.43 -3.95 20.73
CA PRO A 154 -12.59 -2.59 20.20
C PRO A 154 -11.44 -1.64 20.56
N GLU A 155 -10.79 -1.84 21.69
CA GLU A 155 -9.64 -1.05 22.15
C GLU A 155 -8.42 -1.20 21.24
N LEU A 156 -8.23 -2.37 20.61
CA LEU A 156 -7.10 -2.65 19.71
C LEU A 156 -7.27 -2.00 18.34
N VAL A 157 -8.47 -1.55 18.03
CA VAL A 157 -8.81 -0.91 16.75
C VAL A 157 -9.22 0.54 16.88
N GLN A 158 -8.80 1.18 17.96
CA GLN A 158 -9.09 2.58 18.27
C GLN A 158 -8.82 3.50 17.07
N GLY A 159 -9.84 4.22 16.63
CA GLY A 159 -9.76 5.14 15.49
C GLY A 159 -9.67 4.48 14.11
N ARG A 160 -9.63 3.15 14.01
CA ARG A 160 -9.61 2.41 12.74
C ARG A 160 -11.00 2.32 12.13
N VAL A 161 -11.05 2.27 10.80
CA VAL A 161 -12.28 1.95 10.08
C VAL A 161 -12.47 0.45 10.09
N CYS A 162 -13.61 0.00 10.61
CA CYS A 162 -13.92 -1.41 10.79
C CYS A 162 -15.23 -1.78 10.10
N ALA A 163 -15.27 -2.99 9.58
CA ALA A 163 -16.47 -3.68 9.15
C ALA A 163 -17.11 -4.32 10.38
N CYS A 164 -18.30 -3.89 10.75
CA CYS A 164 -18.97 -4.28 11.97
C CYS A 164 -20.39 -4.79 11.68
N LEU A 165 -20.92 -5.58 12.61
CA LEU A 165 -22.34 -5.89 12.70
C LEU A 165 -22.87 -5.27 13.98
N LEU A 166 -24.01 -4.62 13.91
CA LEU A 166 -24.76 -4.08 15.04
C LEU A 166 -26.20 -4.58 14.95
N ASP A 167 -26.61 -5.39 15.89
CA ASP A 167 -27.93 -6.08 15.86
C ASP A 167 -28.14 -6.85 14.53
N GLY A 168 -27.08 -7.49 14.04
CA GLY A 168 -27.05 -8.19 12.76
C GLY A 168 -26.99 -7.28 11.51
N GLN A 169 -27.05 -5.96 11.69
CA GLN A 169 -26.98 -5.01 10.56
C GLN A 169 -25.54 -4.63 10.21
N PRO A 170 -25.13 -4.79 8.95
CA PRO A 170 -23.79 -4.46 8.52
C PRO A 170 -23.54 -2.94 8.52
N THR A 171 -22.42 -2.53 9.07
CA THR A 171 -22.02 -1.12 9.09
C THR A 171 -20.50 -0.96 9.00
N LEU A 172 -20.06 0.04 8.24
CA LEU A 172 -18.65 0.44 8.17
C LEU A 172 -18.49 1.74 8.93
N LYS A 173 -17.72 1.73 10.01
CA LYS A 173 -17.54 2.88 10.89
C LYS A 173 -16.13 2.92 11.47
N ARG A 174 -15.75 4.09 11.92
CA ARG A 174 -14.57 4.29 12.75
C ARG A 174 -14.91 3.94 14.17
N VAL A 175 -14.23 2.91 14.69
CA VAL A 175 -14.46 2.42 16.05
C VAL A 175 -13.65 3.25 17.05
N THR A 176 -14.30 3.74 18.10
CA THR A 176 -13.66 4.47 19.20
C THR A 176 -14.18 3.94 20.50
N VAL A 177 -13.32 3.81 21.51
CA VAL A 177 -13.72 3.42 22.86
C VAL A 177 -13.44 4.58 23.81
N GLU A 178 -14.46 5.02 24.51
CA GLU A 178 -14.35 6.05 25.54
C GLU A 178 -14.59 5.47 26.92
N LYS A 179 -13.82 5.91 27.90
CA LYS A 179 -14.07 5.60 29.30
C LYS A 179 -14.99 6.66 29.88
N ARG A 180 -16.14 6.27 30.38
CA ARG A 180 -17.08 7.12 31.15
C ARG A 180 -17.18 6.62 32.58
N GLY A 181 -16.35 7.16 33.47
CA GLY A 181 -16.21 6.66 34.84
C GLY A 181 -15.62 5.25 34.87
N ARG A 182 -16.38 4.27 35.33
CA ARG A 182 -16.00 2.85 35.36
C ARG A 182 -16.46 2.07 34.12
N GLU A 183 -17.20 2.71 33.23
CA GLU A 183 -17.78 2.07 32.07
C GLU A 183 -16.95 2.34 30.82
N ARG A 184 -16.96 1.37 29.90
CA ARG A 184 -16.40 1.50 28.53
C ARG A 184 -17.58 1.59 27.59
N VAL A 185 -17.54 2.59 26.71
CA VAL A 185 -18.58 2.83 25.71
C VAL A 185 -17.91 2.76 24.34
N VAL A 186 -18.40 1.87 23.48
CA VAL A 186 -17.99 1.80 22.08
C VAL A 186 -18.80 2.82 21.29
N ILE A 187 -18.11 3.62 20.51
CA ILE A 187 -18.71 4.65 19.67
C ILE A 187 -18.34 4.36 18.21
N LEU A 188 -19.34 4.22 17.36
CA LEU A 188 -19.22 4.03 15.94
C LEU A 188 -19.43 5.38 15.25
N ARG A 189 -18.36 5.92 14.62
CA ARG A 189 -18.41 7.22 13.94
C ARG A 189 -18.27 7.04 12.44
N GLY A 190 -19.14 7.72 11.67
CA GLY A 190 -18.89 7.98 10.27
C GLY A 190 -17.87 9.11 10.11
N ASP A 191 -17.19 9.16 8.96
CA ASP A 191 -16.38 10.32 8.58
C ASP A 191 -17.28 11.43 7.97
N ASN A 192 -18.52 11.10 7.61
CA ASN A 192 -19.51 12.05 7.16
C ASN A 192 -20.13 12.81 8.35
N PRO A 193 -19.92 14.13 8.45
CA PRO A 193 -20.43 14.92 9.57
C PRO A 193 -21.97 14.99 9.65
N ARG A 194 -22.67 14.62 8.57
CA ARG A 194 -24.15 14.55 8.55
C ARG A 194 -24.68 13.29 9.22
N VAL A 195 -23.82 12.29 9.42
CA VAL A 195 -24.21 11.02 10.05
C VAL A 195 -23.82 11.06 11.52
N PRO A 196 -24.80 11.05 12.44
CA PRO A 196 -24.50 11.08 13.86
C PRO A 196 -23.75 9.81 14.30
N PRO A 197 -22.88 9.91 15.31
CA PRO A 197 -22.24 8.73 15.89
C PRO A 197 -23.26 7.85 16.59
N VAL A 198 -23.03 6.54 16.55
CA VAL A 198 -23.82 5.54 17.25
C VAL A 198 -23.07 5.11 18.50
N LEU A 199 -23.70 5.24 19.66
CA LEU A 199 -23.19 4.65 20.90
C LEU A 199 -23.73 3.23 20.99
N VAL A 200 -22.82 2.28 21.10
CA VAL A 200 -23.22 0.87 21.25
C VAL A 200 -23.65 0.65 22.69
N ASP A 201 -24.91 0.28 22.84
CA ASP A 201 -25.50 -0.09 24.16
C ASP A 201 -25.11 -1.52 24.53
N ARG A 202 -25.05 -1.83 25.81
CA ARG A 202 -24.74 -3.17 26.33
C ARG A 202 -25.76 -4.25 25.96
N SER A 203 -26.96 -3.83 25.62
CA SER A 203 -28.04 -4.74 25.20
C SER A 203 -27.97 -5.07 23.71
N GLN A 204 -27.15 -4.33 22.92
CA GLN A 204 -27.01 -4.54 21.50
C GLN A 204 -25.98 -5.61 21.20
N ASP A 205 -26.28 -6.42 20.19
CA ASP A 205 -25.33 -7.38 19.63
C ASP A 205 -24.37 -6.65 18.70
N PHE A 206 -23.14 -6.48 19.17
CA PHE A 206 -22.10 -5.79 18.43
C PHE A 206 -20.89 -6.68 18.21
N SER A 207 -20.45 -6.80 16.96
CA SER A 207 -19.23 -7.52 16.61
C SER A 207 -18.45 -6.81 15.51
N ILE A 208 -17.11 -6.88 15.61
CA ILE A 208 -16.20 -6.45 14.56
C ILE A 208 -15.89 -7.67 13.70
N GLN A 209 -16.16 -7.58 12.38
CA GLN A 209 -15.88 -8.64 11.43
C GLN A 209 -14.50 -8.47 10.78
N GLY A 210 -14.01 -7.23 10.71
CA GLY A 210 -12.70 -6.98 10.12
C GLY A 210 -12.29 -5.51 10.14
N ILE A 211 -11.06 -5.28 9.74
CA ILE A 211 -10.42 -3.96 9.74
C ILE A 211 -10.14 -3.56 8.31
N VAL A 212 -10.57 -2.37 7.90
CA VAL A 212 -10.24 -1.81 6.59
C VAL A 212 -8.74 -1.49 6.55
N ILE A 213 -8.05 -2.07 5.59
CA ILE A 213 -6.60 -1.90 5.40
C ILE A 213 -6.32 -0.75 4.44
N ARG A 214 -7.05 -0.72 3.31
CA ARG A 214 -6.87 0.29 2.26
C ARG A 214 -8.03 0.37 1.29
N LEU A 215 -8.08 1.46 0.56
CA LEU A 215 -8.85 1.60 -0.67
C LEU A 215 -8.13 0.86 -1.80
N VAL A 216 -8.85 0.00 -2.52
CA VAL A 216 -8.31 -0.81 -3.64
C VAL A 216 -8.69 -0.19 -4.98
N CYS A 217 -9.95 0.20 -5.13
CA CYS A 217 -10.48 0.80 -6.34
C CYS A 217 -11.44 1.95 -6.00
N ARG A 218 -11.40 2.97 -6.84
CA ARG A 218 -12.36 4.09 -6.83
C ARG A 218 -12.76 4.38 -8.26
N ASP A 219 -14.05 4.38 -8.52
CA ASP A 219 -14.58 4.88 -9.78
C ASP A 219 -14.44 6.42 -9.81
N LEU A 220 -13.93 6.95 -10.92
CA LEU A 220 -13.68 8.38 -11.12
C LEU A 220 -14.92 9.10 -11.63
#